data_811c06a9ad05838a133d32b48a5ac4b3
#
_entry.id   811c06a9ad05838a133d32b48a5ac4b3
#
_cell.length_a   1.000
_cell.length_b   1.000
_cell.length_c   1.000
_cell.angle_alpha   90.00
_cell.angle_beta   90.00
_cell.angle_gamma   90.00
#
_symmetry.space_group_name_H-M   'P 1'
#
loop_
_entity.id
_entity.type
_entity.pdbx_description
1 polymer ?
#
loop_
_entity_poly.entity_id
_entity_poly.type
_entity_poly.pdbx_seq_one_letter_code
_entity_poly.pdbx_strand_id
1 'polypeptide(L)'
;KTAGSQAFFHRHLADRAHLGVDPLEAAAWYQMGLGLVLLGIVPAVVLRFVCKVPLACAGLGRGSLVRSLTLFALVLPFIFWISHDSAPVAEFRDVYPFNRAAGQSTRAFAVHVLMLGVLYLGWEFHFRGFLQQGLAGSLGVSAGVWVQVLASALMHLDRPEVELWAS
;
A
#
# COMPACT_ATOMS: atom_id res chain seq x y z
N LYS A 1 -0.84 12.41 -15.43
CA LYS A 1 -0.44 12.02 -14.05
C LYS A 1 -1.65 12.13 -13.15
N THR A 2 -1.91 11.09 -12.35
CA THR A 2 -3.14 10.95 -11.55
C THR A 2 -3.22 11.98 -10.41
N ALA A 3 -4.44 12.34 -10.01
CA ALA A 3 -4.70 13.29 -8.92
C ALA A 3 -4.11 12.85 -7.56
N GLY A 4 -3.81 11.57 -7.37
CA GLY A 4 -3.19 11.03 -6.15
C GLY A 4 -1.67 11.05 -6.12
N SER A 5 -0.99 11.52 -7.18
CA SER A 5 0.48 11.49 -7.26
C SER A 5 1.12 12.69 -6.53
N GLN A 6 2.36 12.49 -6.05
CA GLN A 6 3.18 13.60 -5.51
C GLN A 6 3.34 14.73 -6.52
N ALA A 7 3.48 14.40 -7.81
CA ALA A 7 3.57 15.40 -8.89
C ALA A 7 2.30 16.26 -9.02
N PHE A 8 1.12 15.71 -8.71
CA PHE A 8 -0.10 16.49 -8.64
C PHE A 8 -0.08 17.42 -7.44
N PHE A 9 0.33 16.93 -6.27
CA PHE A 9 0.46 17.73 -5.05
C PHE A 9 1.37 18.95 -5.30
N HIS A 10 2.60 18.73 -5.80
CA HIS A 10 3.53 19.83 -6.07
C HIS A 10 2.99 20.86 -7.06
N ARG A 11 2.23 20.44 -8.05
CA ARG A 11 1.71 21.34 -9.08
C ARG A 11 0.50 22.17 -8.63
N HIS A 12 -0.34 21.62 -7.76
CA HIS A 12 -1.66 22.20 -7.50
C HIS A 12 -1.92 22.56 -6.03
N LEU A 13 -1.19 21.97 -5.10
CA LEU A 13 -1.47 22.06 -3.67
C LEU A 13 -0.31 22.59 -2.83
N ALA A 14 0.93 22.49 -3.30
CA ALA A 14 2.12 22.86 -2.51
C ALA A 14 2.07 24.33 -2.05
N ASP A 15 1.69 25.25 -2.93
CA ASP A 15 1.63 26.67 -2.62
C ASP A 15 0.50 27.02 -1.63
N ARG A 16 -0.49 26.16 -1.49
CA ARG A 16 -1.64 26.33 -0.59
C ARG A 16 -1.44 25.65 0.76
N ALA A 17 -0.54 24.69 0.83
CA ALA A 17 -0.27 23.90 2.02
C ALA A 17 0.86 24.53 2.83
N HIS A 18 0.60 25.61 3.56
CA HIS A 18 1.54 26.21 4.54
C HIS A 18 1.65 25.29 5.79
N LEU A 19 2.08 24.05 5.62
CA LEU A 19 2.04 23.04 6.68
C LEU A 19 3.25 23.09 7.62
N GLY A 20 4.24 23.96 7.39
CA GLY A 20 5.46 24.01 8.20
C GLY A 20 6.32 22.73 8.17
N VAL A 21 6.06 21.85 7.19
CA VAL A 21 6.79 20.59 6.94
C VAL A 21 7.49 20.66 5.59
N ASP A 22 8.50 19.81 5.41
CA ASP A 22 9.20 19.68 4.13
C ASP A 22 8.19 19.36 2.99
N PRO A 23 8.22 20.10 1.86
CA PRO A 23 7.32 19.85 0.73
C PRO A 23 7.38 18.42 0.17
N LEU A 24 8.55 17.75 0.24
CA LEU A 24 8.70 16.36 -0.17
C LEU A 24 7.98 15.42 0.80
N GLU A 25 8.09 15.68 2.09
CA GLU A 25 7.37 14.93 3.13
C GLU A 25 5.87 15.15 3.00
N ALA A 26 5.42 16.40 2.79
CA ALA A 26 4.01 16.72 2.59
C ALA A 26 3.42 16.03 1.36
N ALA A 27 4.16 15.96 0.25
CA ALA A 27 3.74 15.25 -0.96
C ALA A 27 3.62 13.73 -0.74
N ALA A 28 4.52 13.14 0.04
CA ALA A 28 4.46 11.74 0.41
C ALA A 28 3.24 11.47 1.32
N TRP A 29 2.99 12.30 2.33
CA TRP A 29 1.80 12.23 3.18
C TRP A 29 0.51 12.31 2.38
N TYR A 30 0.44 13.23 1.41
CA TYR A 30 -0.70 13.37 0.53
C TYR A 30 -0.97 12.09 -0.26
N GLN A 31 0.06 11.55 -0.92
CA GLN A 31 -0.06 10.33 -1.73
C GLN A 31 -0.49 9.13 -0.90
N MET A 32 0.18 8.90 0.23
CA MET A 32 -0.09 7.74 1.09
C MET A 32 -1.40 7.87 1.84
N GLY A 33 -1.74 9.07 2.30
CA GLY A 33 -3.03 9.36 2.94
C GLY A 33 -4.21 9.14 1.99
N LEU A 34 -4.09 9.62 0.75
CA LEU A 34 -5.13 9.38 -0.26
C LEU A 34 -5.23 7.89 -0.62
N GLY A 35 -4.09 7.18 -0.69
CA GLY A 35 -4.06 5.72 -0.85
C GLY A 35 -4.82 5.01 0.27
N LEU A 36 -4.58 5.36 1.52
CA LEU A 36 -5.33 4.81 2.67
C LEU A 36 -6.83 5.10 2.57
N VAL A 37 -7.20 6.32 2.20
CA VAL A 37 -8.62 6.68 2.05
C VAL A 37 -9.28 5.83 0.98
N LEU A 38 -8.69 5.76 -0.22
CA LEU A 38 -9.28 5.08 -1.37
C LEU A 38 -9.23 3.56 -1.25
N LEU A 39 -8.15 3.01 -0.72
CA LEU A 39 -7.95 1.55 -0.64
C LEU A 39 -8.35 0.97 0.72
N GLY A 40 -8.41 1.76 1.78
CA GLY A 40 -8.78 1.31 3.11
C GLY A 40 -10.17 1.78 3.52
N ILE A 41 -10.32 3.10 3.71
CA ILE A 41 -11.53 3.68 4.33
C ILE A 41 -12.75 3.51 3.43
N VAL A 42 -12.67 3.89 2.16
CA VAL A 42 -13.81 3.78 1.23
C VAL A 42 -14.31 2.34 1.10
N PRO A 43 -13.47 1.33 0.84
CA PRO A 43 -13.91 -0.07 0.82
C PRO A 43 -14.50 -0.55 2.16
N ALA A 44 -13.92 -0.12 3.29
CA ALA A 44 -14.44 -0.48 4.61
C ALA A 44 -15.85 0.08 4.84
N VAL A 45 -16.07 1.34 4.45
CA VAL A 45 -17.41 1.98 4.51
C VAL A 45 -18.40 1.25 3.60
N VAL A 46 -18.00 0.93 2.37
CA VAL A 46 -18.86 0.19 1.42
C VAL A 46 -19.23 -1.19 2.00
N LEU A 47 -18.24 -1.97 2.46
CA LEU A 47 -18.52 -3.27 3.09
C LEU A 47 -19.45 -3.16 4.29
N ARG A 48 -19.17 -2.21 5.18
CA ARG A 48 -19.90 -2.10 6.46
C ARG A 48 -21.32 -1.60 6.30
N PHE A 49 -21.53 -0.59 5.45
CA PHE A 49 -22.80 0.14 5.37
C PHE A 49 -23.64 -0.18 4.15
N VAL A 50 -23.01 -0.48 3.01
CA VAL A 50 -23.73 -0.86 1.78
C VAL A 50 -23.93 -2.37 1.72
N CYS A 51 -22.84 -3.14 1.83
CA CYS A 51 -22.90 -4.62 1.75
C CYS A 51 -23.34 -5.26 3.08
N LYS A 52 -23.33 -4.50 4.19
CA LYS A 52 -23.68 -4.97 5.55
C LYS A 52 -22.83 -6.16 6.03
N VAL A 53 -21.61 -6.29 5.51
CA VAL A 53 -20.65 -7.33 5.89
C VAL A 53 -19.82 -6.85 7.07
N PRO A 54 -19.67 -7.65 8.14
CA PRO A 54 -18.76 -7.31 9.25
C PRO A 54 -17.31 -7.25 8.76
N LEU A 55 -16.57 -6.20 9.15
CA LEU A 55 -15.17 -6.03 8.75
C LEU A 55 -14.26 -7.17 9.21
N ALA A 56 -14.61 -7.85 10.30
CA ALA A 56 -13.90 -9.03 10.75
C ALA A 56 -13.93 -10.18 9.72
N CYS A 57 -15.00 -10.29 8.92
CA CYS A 57 -15.12 -11.27 7.84
C CYS A 57 -14.26 -10.90 6.63
N ALA A 58 -13.84 -9.64 6.54
CA ALA A 58 -12.95 -9.12 5.47
C ALA A 58 -11.48 -9.03 5.91
N GLY A 59 -11.06 -9.88 6.83
CA GLY A 59 -9.67 -9.98 7.26
C GLY A 59 -9.25 -9.03 8.40
N LEU A 60 -10.11 -8.13 8.87
CA LEU A 60 -9.84 -7.26 10.03
C LEU A 60 -10.21 -7.93 11.36
N GLY A 61 -10.23 -9.27 11.39
CA GLY A 61 -10.43 -10.07 12.58
C GLY A 61 -9.13 -10.38 13.33
N ARG A 62 -9.27 -10.91 14.55
CA ARG A 62 -8.12 -11.40 15.32
C ARG A 62 -7.58 -12.68 14.71
N GLY A 63 -6.42 -12.59 14.06
CA GLY A 63 -5.68 -13.72 13.53
C GLY A 63 -4.81 -14.41 14.60
N SER A 64 -4.05 -15.43 14.19
CA SER A 64 -3.03 -16.04 15.03
C SER A 64 -1.71 -15.27 14.91
N LEU A 65 -1.37 -14.51 15.95
CA LEU A 65 -0.11 -13.75 16.00
C LEU A 65 1.12 -14.66 15.79
N VAL A 66 1.12 -15.85 16.39
CA VAL A 66 2.22 -16.82 16.25
C VAL A 66 2.40 -17.22 14.78
N ARG A 67 1.32 -17.61 14.09
CA ARG A 67 1.39 -17.97 12.66
C ARG A 67 1.88 -16.79 11.80
N SER A 68 1.37 -15.59 12.06
CA SER A 68 1.77 -14.39 11.33
C SER A 68 3.24 -14.07 11.53
N LEU A 69 3.76 -14.12 12.76
CA LEU A 69 5.17 -13.88 13.05
C LEU A 69 6.07 -14.98 12.48
N THR A 70 5.64 -16.23 12.50
CA THR A 70 6.40 -17.33 11.90
C THR A 70 6.51 -17.15 10.39
N LEU A 71 5.41 -16.86 9.69
CA LEU A 71 5.43 -16.61 8.25
C LEU A 71 6.28 -15.38 7.91
N PHE A 72 6.13 -14.31 8.68
CA PHE A 72 6.95 -13.11 8.50
C PHE A 72 8.44 -13.40 8.65
N ALA A 73 8.84 -14.15 9.70
CA ALA A 73 10.23 -14.52 9.93
C ALA A 73 10.80 -15.40 8.82
N LEU A 74 9.98 -16.27 8.22
CA LEU A 74 10.40 -17.11 7.09
C LEU A 74 10.59 -16.30 5.79
N VAL A 75 9.74 -15.31 5.55
CA VAL A 75 9.77 -14.50 4.32
C VAL A 75 10.77 -13.34 4.42
N LEU A 76 11.03 -12.84 5.63
CA LEU A 76 11.88 -11.67 5.86
C LEU A 76 13.28 -11.75 5.23
N PRO A 77 14.04 -12.87 5.31
CA PRO A 77 15.35 -12.99 4.65
C PRO A 77 15.26 -12.84 3.13
N PHE A 78 14.18 -13.35 2.53
CA PHE A 78 13.94 -13.26 1.09
C PHE A 78 13.61 -11.80 0.68
N ILE A 79 12.81 -11.11 1.49
CA ILE A 79 12.54 -9.67 1.28
C ILE A 79 13.83 -8.86 1.35
N PHE A 80 14.69 -9.12 2.34
CA PHE A 80 15.99 -8.44 2.44
C PHE A 80 16.88 -8.71 1.24
N TRP A 81 16.95 -9.96 0.78
CA TRP A 81 17.74 -10.31 -0.38
C TRP A 81 17.26 -9.59 -1.64
N ILE A 82 15.96 -9.64 -1.96
CA ILE A 82 15.39 -8.92 -3.12
C ILE A 82 15.61 -7.42 -3.00
N SER A 83 15.39 -6.84 -1.82
CA SER A 83 15.56 -5.40 -1.60
C SER A 83 17.02 -4.97 -1.80
N HIS A 84 17.96 -5.76 -1.33
CA HIS A 84 19.38 -5.51 -1.52
C HIS A 84 19.78 -5.59 -3.01
N ASP A 85 19.31 -6.61 -3.71
CA ASP A 85 19.60 -6.84 -5.13
C ASP A 85 18.95 -5.76 -6.02
N SER A 86 17.76 -5.30 -5.67
CA SER A 86 17.02 -4.26 -6.41
C SER A 86 17.51 -2.83 -6.11
N ALA A 87 18.14 -2.60 -4.96
CA ALA A 87 18.55 -1.25 -4.53
C ALA A 87 19.49 -0.52 -5.51
N PRO A 88 20.44 -1.16 -6.23
CA PRO A 88 21.26 -0.48 -7.23
C PRO A 88 20.54 -0.19 -8.56
N VAL A 89 19.37 -0.78 -8.82
CA VAL A 89 18.64 -0.61 -10.08
C VAL A 89 18.08 0.81 -10.19
N ALA A 90 18.35 1.49 -11.30
CA ALA A 90 18.00 2.89 -11.50
C ALA A 90 16.49 3.11 -11.45
N GLU A 91 15.72 2.27 -12.13
CA GLU A 91 14.25 2.31 -12.18
C GLU A 91 13.64 2.16 -10.78
N PHE A 92 14.26 1.34 -9.92
CA PHE A 92 13.81 1.19 -8.53
C PHE A 92 14.08 2.44 -7.71
N ARG A 93 15.25 3.06 -7.88
CA ARG A 93 15.59 4.33 -7.22
C ARG A 93 14.74 5.51 -7.69
N ASP A 94 14.25 5.48 -8.91
CA ASP A 94 13.35 6.51 -9.43
C ASP A 94 11.98 6.50 -8.74
N VAL A 95 11.55 5.35 -8.25
CA VAL A 95 10.28 5.16 -7.54
C VAL A 95 10.45 5.25 -6.03
N TYR A 96 11.51 4.67 -5.47
CA TYR A 96 11.71 4.52 -4.03
C TYR A 96 12.91 5.33 -3.50
N PRO A 97 12.84 5.76 -2.25
CA PRO A 97 11.70 5.72 -1.34
C PRO A 97 10.62 6.74 -1.73
N PHE A 98 9.36 6.43 -1.47
CA PHE A 98 8.24 7.37 -1.71
C PHE A 98 8.40 8.69 -0.96
N ASN A 99 8.89 8.66 0.27
CA ASN A 99 9.33 9.85 0.99
C ASN A 99 10.82 10.08 0.73
N ARG A 100 11.15 11.00 -0.14
CA ARG A 100 12.53 11.34 -0.50
C ARG A 100 13.35 11.89 0.68
N ALA A 101 12.69 12.41 1.71
CA ALA A 101 13.35 12.87 2.94
C ALA A 101 13.74 11.71 3.88
N ALA A 102 13.34 10.47 3.62
CA ALA A 102 13.56 9.33 4.52
C ALA A 102 15.04 9.08 4.86
N GLY A 103 15.97 9.40 3.96
CA GLY A 103 17.41 9.28 4.20
C GLY A 103 18.05 10.41 5.01
N GLN A 104 17.33 11.48 5.32
CA GLN A 104 17.90 12.68 5.94
C GLN A 104 18.08 12.57 7.45
N SER A 105 17.25 11.77 8.13
CA SER A 105 17.33 11.57 9.58
C SER A 105 16.60 10.32 10.02
N THR A 106 16.92 9.82 11.23
CA THR A 106 16.20 8.70 11.86
C THR A 106 14.69 8.99 12.02
N ARG A 107 14.34 10.25 12.35
CA ARG A 107 12.93 10.68 12.43
C ARG A 107 12.24 10.55 11.08
N ALA A 108 12.82 11.09 10.03
CA ALA A 108 12.25 11.03 8.68
C ALA A 108 12.11 9.58 8.19
N PHE A 109 13.07 8.72 8.52
CA PHE A 109 12.98 7.29 8.25
C PHE A 109 11.84 6.62 9.03
N ALA A 110 11.71 6.87 10.34
CA ALA A 110 10.64 6.31 11.16
C ALA A 110 9.25 6.75 10.66
N VAL A 111 9.10 8.02 10.30
CA VAL A 111 7.89 8.56 9.68
C VAL A 111 7.58 7.83 8.37
N HIS A 112 8.59 7.64 7.51
CA HIS A 112 8.41 6.91 6.25
C HIS A 112 7.93 5.46 6.46
N VAL A 113 8.53 4.74 7.40
CA VAL A 113 8.12 3.37 7.73
C VAL A 113 6.68 3.32 8.24
N LEU A 114 6.30 4.26 9.11
CA LEU A 114 4.92 4.37 9.60
C LEU A 114 3.93 4.63 8.46
N MET A 115 4.25 5.58 7.57
CA MET A 115 3.42 5.91 6.41
C MET A 115 3.23 4.71 5.49
N LEU A 116 4.32 3.97 5.20
CA LEU A 116 4.24 2.73 4.42
C LEU A 116 3.36 1.69 5.11
N GLY A 117 3.54 1.47 6.41
CA GLY A 117 2.72 0.53 7.17
C GLY A 117 1.23 0.85 7.06
N VAL A 118 0.86 2.12 7.19
CA VAL A 118 -0.53 2.58 7.06
C VAL A 118 -1.05 2.39 5.63
N LEU A 119 -0.25 2.72 4.60
CA LEU A 119 -0.61 2.51 3.20
C LEU A 119 -0.83 1.02 2.90
N TYR A 120 0.12 0.17 3.31
CA TYR A 120 0.03 -1.27 3.07
C TYR A 120 -1.12 -1.93 3.82
N LEU A 121 -1.48 -1.43 5.01
CA LEU A 121 -2.69 -1.90 5.69
C LEU A 121 -3.95 -1.66 4.84
N GLY A 122 -4.08 -0.46 4.26
CA GLY A 122 -5.17 -0.15 3.32
C GLY A 122 -5.11 -1.01 2.05
N TRP A 123 -3.92 -1.19 1.49
CA TRP A 123 -3.66 -2.02 0.31
C TRP A 123 -4.08 -3.47 0.54
N GLU A 124 -3.58 -4.10 1.61
CA GLU A 124 -3.91 -5.48 1.97
C GLU A 124 -5.41 -5.66 2.21
N PHE A 125 -6.01 -4.69 2.90
CA PHE A 125 -7.45 -4.70 3.13
C PHE A 125 -8.23 -4.60 1.80
N HIS A 126 -7.82 -3.74 0.87
CA HIS A 126 -8.50 -3.61 -0.42
C HIS A 126 -8.46 -4.91 -1.22
N PHE A 127 -7.28 -5.45 -1.43
CA PHE A 127 -7.11 -6.60 -2.32
C PHE A 127 -7.54 -7.91 -1.68
N ARG A 128 -7.15 -8.17 -0.45
CA ARG A 128 -7.43 -9.45 0.24
C ARG A 128 -8.72 -9.42 1.06
N GLY A 129 -9.04 -8.30 1.67
CA GLY A 129 -10.28 -8.13 2.43
C GLY A 129 -11.48 -7.83 1.54
N PHE A 130 -11.43 -6.70 0.81
CA PHE A 130 -12.57 -6.21 0.06
C PHE A 130 -12.80 -7.00 -1.24
N LEU A 131 -11.79 -7.09 -2.11
CA LEU A 131 -11.96 -7.77 -3.40
C LEU A 131 -12.03 -9.29 -3.23
N GLN A 132 -11.01 -9.92 -2.67
CA GLN A 132 -10.93 -11.38 -2.61
C GLN A 132 -12.07 -11.97 -1.75
N GLN A 133 -12.20 -11.53 -0.51
CA GLN A 133 -13.23 -12.08 0.39
C GLN A 133 -14.63 -11.61 0.00
N GLY A 134 -14.79 -10.36 -0.46
CA GLY A 134 -16.07 -9.83 -0.91
C GLY A 134 -16.63 -10.59 -2.12
N LEU A 135 -15.79 -11.03 -3.03
CA LEU A 135 -16.19 -11.79 -4.21
C LEU A 135 -16.28 -13.30 -3.97
N ALA A 136 -15.55 -13.83 -2.99
CA ALA A 136 -15.53 -15.27 -2.71
C ALA A 136 -16.91 -15.83 -2.37
N GLY A 137 -17.79 -15.04 -1.73
CA GLY A 137 -19.16 -15.44 -1.38
C GLY A 137 -20.07 -15.64 -2.59
N SER A 138 -19.86 -14.87 -3.68
CA SER A 138 -20.70 -14.92 -4.88
C SER A 138 -20.10 -15.68 -6.05
N LEU A 139 -18.77 -15.61 -6.23
CA LEU A 139 -18.07 -16.20 -7.36
C LEU A 139 -17.24 -17.44 -7.00
N GLY A 140 -17.15 -17.76 -5.71
CA GLY A 140 -16.27 -18.79 -5.19
C GLY A 140 -14.85 -18.28 -4.90
N VAL A 141 -14.12 -19.01 -4.03
CA VAL A 141 -12.81 -18.62 -3.53
C VAL A 141 -11.78 -18.45 -4.66
N SER A 142 -11.74 -19.41 -5.60
CA SER A 142 -10.77 -19.35 -6.72
C SER A 142 -10.98 -18.11 -7.60
N ALA A 143 -12.21 -17.75 -7.93
CA ALA A 143 -12.50 -16.56 -8.72
C ALA A 143 -12.13 -15.29 -7.95
N GLY A 144 -12.41 -15.22 -6.64
CA GLY A 144 -12.00 -14.12 -5.78
C GLY A 144 -10.47 -13.92 -5.77
N VAL A 145 -9.70 -15.01 -5.69
CA VAL A 145 -8.23 -14.97 -5.77
C VAL A 145 -7.77 -14.45 -7.12
N TRP A 146 -8.28 -14.98 -8.25
CA TRP A 146 -7.85 -14.54 -9.58
C TRP A 146 -8.18 -13.07 -9.86
N VAL A 147 -9.36 -12.60 -9.45
CA VAL A 147 -9.72 -11.18 -9.60
C VAL A 147 -8.77 -10.30 -8.78
N GLN A 148 -8.45 -10.69 -7.56
CA GLN A 148 -7.52 -9.96 -6.71
C GLN A 148 -6.12 -9.92 -7.34
N VAL A 149 -5.59 -11.06 -7.81
CA VAL A 149 -4.26 -11.15 -8.44
C VAL A 149 -4.22 -10.27 -9.69
N LEU A 150 -5.20 -10.35 -10.58
CA LEU A 150 -5.24 -9.52 -11.79
C LEU A 150 -5.33 -8.03 -11.45
N ALA A 151 -6.18 -7.65 -10.49
CA ALA A 151 -6.31 -6.25 -10.08
C ALA A 151 -5.02 -5.72 -9.45
N SER A 152 -4.35 -6.52 -8.60
CA SER A 152 -3.07 -6.18 -8.01
C SER A 152 -1.98 -6.03 -9.08
N ALA A 153 -1.85 -6.99 -10.00
CA ALA A 153 -0.88 -6.96 -11.08
C ALA A 153 -1.07 -5.72 -11.99
N LEU A 154 -2.31 -5.36 -12.31
CA LEU A 154 -2.61 -4.15 -13.10
C LEU A 154 -2.10 -2.85 -12.44
N MET A 155 -2.09 -2.80 -11.11
CA MET A 155 -1.57 -1.64 -10.37
C MET A 155 -0.03 -1.52 -10.46
N HIS A 156 0.66 -2.56 -10.92
CA HIS A 156 2.12 -2.61 -11.04
C HIS A 156 2.63 -2.42 -12.48
N LEU A 157 1.74 -2.23 -13.47
CA LEU A 157 2.13 -2.10 -14.88
C LEU A 157 3.11 -0.93 -15.16
N ASP A 158 3.01 0.15 -14.36
CA ASP A 158 3.90 1.34 -14.47
C ASP A 158 5.04 1.32 -13.43
N ARG A 159 5.32 0.15 -12.83
CA ARG A 159 6.34 -0.04 -11.80
C ARG A 159 7.54 -0.82 -12.37
N PRO A 160 8.70 -0.78 -11.67
CA PRO A 160 9.83 -1.63 -12.04
C PRO A 160 9.42 -3.10 -12.19
N GLU A 161 9.97 -3.80 -13.17
CA GLU A 161 9.60 -5.19 -13.49
C GLU A 161 9.64 -6.12 -12.29
N VAL A 162 10.58 -5.90 -11.38
CA VAL A 162 10.73 -6.71 -10.16
C VAL A 162 9.47 -6.67 -9.27
N GLU A 163 8.74 -5.56 -9.27
CA GLU A 163 7.49 -5.44 -8.53
C GLU A 163 6.34 -6.18 -9.21
N LEU A 164 6.32 -6.22 -10.54
CA LEU A 164 5.31 -6.96 -11.28
C LEU A 164 5.40 -8.46 -11.00
N TRP A 165 6.61 -9.01 -10.90
CA TRP A 165 6.83 -10.42 -10.56
C TRP A 165 6.54 -10.75 -9.10
N ALA A 166 6.56 -9.76 -8.21
CA ALA A 166 6.28 -9.91 -6.79
C ALA A 166 4.80 -9.68 -6.41
N SER A 167 3.97 -9.23 -7.34
CA SER A 167 2.55 -8.95 -7.12
C SER A 167 1.67 -10.20 -7.31
#